data_b9d87a5c028341cae20a8baa36c96395
#
_entry.id   b9d87a5c028341cae20a8baa36c96395
#
_cell.length_a   1.000
_cell.length_b   1.000
_cell.length_c   1.000
_cell.angle_alpha   90.00
_cell.angle_beta   90.00
_cell.angle_gamma   90.00
#
_symmetry.space_group_name_H-M   'P 1'
#
loop_
_entity.id
_entity.type
_entity.pdbx_description
1 polymer ?
#
loop_
_entity_poly.entity_id
_entity_poly.type
_entity_poly.pdbx_seq_one_letter_code
_entity_poly.pdbx_strand_id
1 'polypeptide(L)'
;MQSYYGERIKMTELDRGSFGSKIGLILATAGGAVGLGNVWRFPYMAGQEGGAAFILVYIGCVLLLGIPCMISEFIIGRHGASNTARAYTKLSKGKAWKWVGYLEVLTGFLITGYYAVVSGWCLQYVYASIMGELHGDPTFVAEYFKEFSADPIRPVMWTVVIFLICHFVIIHGVRGGIEKASKIMMPVLFILLLIIVVAACLLPNAGKGVEFLLKPDFSKVDNGVFLGALGQSFYSLSIGMGCICTYASYFSRQTNLFKTALQISVIDFMVAILAGLMIFPAAFSVGVSPDSGPSLIFITLPNVFNEAFAAVPVLGRAISLLFYVLLSLAALT
;
A
#
# COMPACT_ATOMS: atom_id res chain seq x y z
N MET A 1 37.94 -5.15 -31.79
CA MET A 1 36.72 -5.83 -31.28
C MET A 1 36.40 -5.47 -29.81
N GLN A 2 37.35 -5.37 -28.90
CA GLN A 2 37.11 -4.96 -27.48
C GLN A 2 36.61 -3.51 -27.32
N SER A 3 37.05 -2.56 -28.16
CA SER A 3 36.61 -1.16 -28.15
C SER A 3 35.13 -0.99 -28.49
N TYR A 4 34.64 -1.76 -29.47
CA TYR A 4 33.25 -1.69 -29.92
C TYR A 4 32.24 -2.24 -28.88
N TYR A 5 32.67 -3.24 -28.09
CA TYR A 5 31.85 -3.79 -26.99
C TYR A 5 31.84 -2.83 -25.77
N GLY A 6 32.94 -2.12 -25.51
CA GLY A 6 33.02 -1.14 -24.44
C GLY A 6 32.13 0.10 -24.68
N GLU A 7 32.03 0.56 -25.92
CA GLU A 7 31.13 1.69 -26.27
C GLU A 7 29.65 1.31 -26.27
N ARG A 8 29.29 0.11 -26.72
CA ARG A 8 27.90 -0.38 -26.63
C ARG A 8 27.44 -0.58 -25.18
N ILE A 9 28.33 -1.02 -24.29
CA ILE A 9 28.02 -1.15 -22.86
C ILE A 9 27.85 0.24 -22.23
N LYS A 10 28.66 1.25 -22.62
CA LYS A 10 28.49 2.63 -22.17
C LYS A 10 27.23 3.29 -22.72
N MET A 11 26.82 3.03 -23.96
CA MET A 11 25.59 3.60 -24.54
C MET A 11 24.32 2.97 -23.92
N THR A 12 24.32 1.70 -23.49
CA THR A 12 23.18 1.07 -22.81
C THR A 12 23.07 1.46 -21.33
N GLU A 13 24.13 1.96 -20.69
CA GLU A 13 24.10 2.49 -19.32
C GLU A 13 23.61 3.97 -19.24
N LEU A 14 23.59 4.69 -20.37
CA LEU A 14 23.32 6.14 -20.40
C LEU A 14 21.86 6.53 -20.59
N ASP A 15 20.94 5.60 -20.86
CA ASP A 15 19.57 5.94 -21.27
C ASP A 15 18.44 5.36 -20.41
N ARG A 16 18.73 4.91 -19.19
CA ARG A 16 17.68 4.70 -18.21
C ARG A 16 17.36 6.04 -17.55
N GLY A 17 16.13 6.53 -17.76
CA GLY A 17 15.63 7.71 -17.09
C GLY A 17 15.93 7.62 -15.58
N SER A 18 16.30 8.74 -14.97
CA SER A 18 16.49 8.85 -13.51
C SER A 18 15.40 9.70 -12.91
N PHE A 19 15.13 9.54 -11.62
CA PHE A 19 14.26 10.47 -10.90
C PHE A 19 14.79 11.91 -11.03
N GLY A 20 13.88 12.84 -11.29
CA GLY A 20 14.23 14.24 -11.51
C GLY A 20 14.56 15.00 -10.21
N SER A 21 14.12 14.47 -9.06
CA SER A 21 14.34 15.10 -7.76
C SER A 21 14.42 14.06 -6.63
N LYS A 22 15.11 14.44 -5.54
CA LYS A 22 15.21 13.61 -4.34
C LYS A 22 13.83 13.36 -3.69
N ILE A 23 12.99 14.39 -3.64
CA ILE A 23 11.62 14.28 -3.12
C ILE A 23 10.80 13.36 -4.00
N GLY A 24 10.90 13.49 -5.33
CA GLY A 24 10.20 12.61 -6.26
C GLY A 24 10.62 11.15 -6.14
N LEU A 25 11.91 10.89 -5.95
CA LEU A 25 12.43 9.55 -5.68
C LEU A 25 11.81 8.97 -4.40
N ILE A 26 11.83 9.74 -3.30
CA ILE A 26 11.28 9.29 -2.01
C ILE A 26 9.78 9.04 -2.12
N LEU A 27 9.01 9.98 -2.68
CA LEU A 27 7.56 9.84 -2.82
C LEU A 27 7.16 8.71 -3.77
N ALA A 28 7.88 8.51 -4.87
CA ALA A 28 7.59 7.42 -5.78
C ALA A 28 7.92 6.05 -5.15
N THR A 29 9.07 5.93 -4.47
CA THR A 29 9.46 4.66 -3.84
C THR A 29 8.62 4.39 -2.59
N ALA A 30 8.29 5.42 -1.81
CA ALA A 30 7.36 5.30 -0.69
C ALA A 30 5.94 4.99 -1.16
N GLY A 31 5.49 5.56 -2.30
CA GLY A 31 4.22 5.20 -2.90
C GLY A 31 4.14 3.72 -3.28
N GLY A 32 5.23 3.14 -3.77
CA GLY A 32 5.30 1.69 -4.01
C GLY A 32 5.27 0.83 -2.74
N ALA A 33 5.51 1.39 -1.56
CA ALA A 33 5.34 0.73 -0.26
C ALA A 33 3.97 1.05 0.35
N VAL A 34 3.54 2.33 0.31
CA VAL A 34 2.26 2.79 0.83
C VAL A 34 1.13 2.39 -0.11
N GLY A 35 0.28 1.47 0.31
CA GLY A 35 -0.81 0.94 -0.49
C GLY A 35 -1.98 0.43 0.36
N LEU A 36 -2.80 -0.44 -0.23
CA LEU A 36 -3.87 -1.13 0.50
C LEU A 36 -3.34 -1.96 1.68
N GLY A 37 -2.06 -2.34 1.65
CA GLY A 37 -1.38 -3.02 2.75
C GLY A 37 -1.39 -2.23 4.06
N ASN A 38 -1.25 -0.91 3.99
CA ASN A 38 -1.25 -0.02 5.14
C ASN A 38 -2.67 0.35 5.57
N VAL A 39 -3.55 0.64 4.61
CA VAL A 39 -4.89 1.17 4.91
C VAL A 39 -5.88 0.06 5.24
N TRP A 40 -5.65 -1.15 4.74
CA TRP A 40 -6.53 -2.28 4.93
C TRP A 40 -5.89 -3.41 5.75
N ARG A 41 -4.80 -4.02 5.23
CA ARG A 41 -4.24 -5.23 5.81
C ARG A 41 -3.63 -4.99 7.20
N PHE A 42 -2.94 -3.88 7.39
CA PHE A 42 -2.33 -3.55 8.67
C PHE A 42 -3.36 -3.36 9.80
N PRO A 43 -4.44 -2.54 9.66
CA PRO A 43 -5.46 -2.45 10.69
C PRO A 43 -6.15 -3.79 10.97
N TYR A 44 -6.43 -4.58 9.93
CA TYR A 44 -6.99 -5.91 10.09
C TYR A 44 -6.09 -6.82 10.93
N MET A 45 -4.80 -6.91 10.59
CA MET A 45 -3.82 -7.70 11.36
C MET A 45 -3.69 -7.18 12.80
N ALA A 46 -3.60 -5.86 12.99
CA ALA A 46 -3.55 -5.27 14.32
C ALA A 46 -4.83 -5.57 15.13
N GLY A 47 -6.00 -5.58 14.48
CA GLY A 47 -7.26 -5.95 15.10
C GLY A 47 -7.28 -7.39 15.61
N GLN A 48 -6.80 -8.32 14.79
CA GLN A 48 -6.73 -9.75 15.13
C GLN A 48 -5.65 -10.09 16.18
N GLU A 49 -4.49 -9.46 16.08
CA GLU A 49 -3.26 -9.85 16.79
C GLU A 49 -2.98 -9.00 18.03
N GLY A 50 -3.99 -8.30 18.58
CA GLY A 50 -3.89 -7.62 19.88
C GLY A 50 -3.40 -6.18 19.83
N GLY A 51 -3.62 -5.46 18.74
CA GLY A 51 -3.47 -4.00 18.67
C GLY A 51 -2.03 -3.52 18.85
N ALA A 52 -1.79 -2.71 19.89
CA ALA A 52 -0.49 -2.09 20.15
C ALA A 52 0.66 -3.09 20.33
N ALA A 53 0.41 -4.28 20.87
CA ALA A 53 1.43 -5.30 21.04
C ALA A 53 1.93 -5.83 19.67
N PHE A 54 1.02 -6.12 18.74
CA PHE A 54 1.35 -6.44 17.36
C PHE A 54 2.18 -5.33 16.71
N ILE A 55 1.81 -4.07 16.92
CA ILE A 55 2.52 -2.91 16.33
C ILE A 55 3.97 -2.85 16.80
N LEU A 56 4.25 -3.13 18.10
CA LEU A 56 5.62 -3.15 18.60
C LEU A 56 6.45 -4.29 17.98
N VAL A 57 5.87 -5.48 17.84
CA VAL A 57 6.53 -6.61 17.14
C VAL A 57 6.76 -6.26 15.68
N TYR A 58 5.78 -5.65 15.01
CA TYR A 58 5.89 -5.20 13.63
C TYR A 58 7.03 -4.18 13.44
N ILE A 59 7.17 -3.18 14.33
CA ILE A 59 8.30 -2.24 14.30
C ILE A 59 9.62 -2.99 14.43
N GLY A 60 9.72 -3.96 15.36
CA GLY A 60 10.90 -4.81 15.50
C GLY A 60 11.24 -5.55 14.19
N CYS A 61 10.24 -6.16 13.54
CA CYS A 61 10.42 -6.84 12.24
C CYS A 61 10.87 -5.88 11.13
N VAL A 62 10.28 -4.67 11.06
CA VAL A 62 10.69 -3.64 10.09
C VAL A 62 12.14 -3.22 10.29
N LEU A 63 12.55 -2.95 11.53
CA LEU A 63 13.90 -2.47 11.84
C LEU A 63 14.97 -3.56 11.64
N LEU A 64 14.69 -4.78 12.11
CA LEU A 64 15.68 -5.86 12.14
C LEU A 64 15.78 -6.62 10.82
N LEU A 65 14.68 -6.74 10.08
CA LEU A 65 14.59 -7.54 8.85
C LEU A 65 14.19 -6.70 7.63
N GLY A 66 13.15 -5.90 7.76
CA GLY A 66 12.61 -5.12 6.64
C GLY A 66 13.63 -4.15 6.05
N ILE A 67 14.20 -3.26 6.87
CA ILE A 67 15.20 -2.26 6.39
C ILE A 67 16.45 -2.93 5.80
N PRO A 68 17.09 -3.93 6.44
CA PRO A 68 18.23 -4.63 5.83
C PRO A 68 17.90 -5.32 4.51
N CYS A 69 16.75 -5.99 4.40
CA CYS A 69 16.31 -6.60 3.15
C CYS A 69 16.05 -5.56 2.05
N MET A 70 15.37 -4.45 2.38
CA MET A 70 15.15 -3.35 1.44
C MET A 70 16.46 -2.76 0.93
N ILE A 71 17.46 -2.54 1.81
CA ILE A 71 18.78 -2.05 1.41
C ILE A 71 19.46 -3.05 0.47
N SER A 72 19.32 -4.34 0.72
CA SER A 72 19.88 -5.40 -0.14
C SER A 72 19.26 -5.35 -1.54
N GLU A 73 17.93 -5.21 -1.66
CA GLU A 73 17.26 -5.02 -2.95
C GLU A 73 17.67 -3.71 -3.63
N PHE A 74 17.86 -2.62 -2.89
CA PHE A 74 18.39 -1.35 -3.43
C PHE A 74 19.79 -1.54 -4.02
N ILE A 75 20.67 -2.28 -3.34
CA ILE A 75 22.02 -2.56 -3.84
C ILE A 75 21.95 -3.33 -5.14
N ILE A 76 21.14 -4.40 -5.18
CA ILE A 76 20.97 -5.25 -6.37
C ILE A 76 20.39 -4.45 -7.53
N GLY A 77 19.32 -3.70 -7.30
CA GLY A 77 18.66 -2.89 -8.33
C GLY A 77 19.59 -1.82 -8.90
N ARG A 78 20.26 -1.05 -8.04
CA ARG A 78 21.18 0.02 -8.44
C ARG A 78 22.41 -0.51 -9.21
N HIS A 79 23.01 -1.61 -8.77
CA HIS A 79 24.15 -2.21 -9.47
C HIS A 79 23.74 -2.94 -10.74
N GLY A 80 22.58 -3.61 -10.72
CA GLY A 80 22.04 -4.30 -11.88
C GLY A 80 21.63 -3.37 -13.01
N ALA A 81 21.21 -2.13 -12.68
CA ALA A 81 20.69 -1.11 -13.61
C ALA A 81 19.72 -1.71 -14.64
N SER A 82 18.84 -2.62 -14.20
CA SER A 82 17.92 -3.38 -15.02
C SER A 82 16.69 -3.79 -14.18
N ASN A 83 15.68 -4.41 -14.80
CA ASN A 83 14.60 -5.02 -14.04
C ASN A 83 15.16 -6.14 -13.16
N THR A 84 14.41 -6.52 -12.15
CA THR A 84 14.82 -7.48 -11.11
C THR A 84 15.40 -8.78 -11.68
N ALA A 85 14.69 -9.47 -12.58
CA ALA A 85 15.17 -10.74 -13.16
C ALA A 85 16.52 -10.59 -13.85
N ARG A 86 16.71 -9.51 -14.62
CA ARG A 86 17.98 -9.22 -15.29
C ARG A 86 19.08 -8.79 -14.32
N ALA A 87 18.73 -8.02 -13.26
CA ALA A 87 19.69 -7.58 -12.25
C ALA A 87 20.32 -8.79 -11.54
N TYR A 88 19.51 -9.73 -11.05
CA TYR A 88 20.00 -10.96 -10.44
C TYR A 88 20.80 -11.82 -11.41
N THR A 89 20.34 -11.97 -12.66
CA THR A 89 21.05 -12.74 -13.70
C THR A 89 22.42 -12.14 -13.98
N LYS A 90 22.51 -10.82 -14.15
CA LYS A 90 23.74 -10.09 -14.45
C LYS A 90 24.75 -10.18 -13.29
N LEU A 91 24.30 -9.93 -12.06
CA LEU A 91 25.15 -9.89 -10.88
C LEU A 91 25.58 -11.29 -10.44
N SER A 92 24.75 -12.30 -10.62
CA SER A 92 25.09 -13.69 -10.31
C SER A 92 25.92 -14.40 -11.39
N LYS A 93 26.23 -13.71 -12.49
CA LYS A 93 26.91 -14.30 -13.66
C LYS A 93 26.21 -15.57 -14.16
N GLY A 94 24.87 -15.59 -14.15
CA GLY A 94 24.03 -16.70 -14.62
C GLY A 94 23.94 -17.91 -13.68
N LYS A 95 24.48 -17.84 -12.44
CA LYS A 95 24.36 -18.90 -11.43
C LYS A 95 22.94 -19.03 -10.88
N ALA A 96 22.73 -19.98 -9.95
CA ALA A 96 21.41 -20.30 -9.37
C ALA A 96 20.64 -19.09 -8.80
N TRP A 97 21.32 -18.06 -8.33
CA TRP A 97 20.70 -16.83 -7.81
C TRP A 97 19.82 -16.07 -8.82
N LYS A 98 19.95 -16.32 -10.12
CA LYS A 98 19.04 -15.78 -11.14
C LYS A 98 17.58 -16.15 -10.86
N TRP A 99 17.35 -17.33 -10.28
CA TRP A 99 16.00 -17.82 -9.96
C TRP A 99 15.30 -16.97 -8.91
N VAL A 100 16.04 -16.35 -7.98
CA VAL A 100 15.47 -15.40 -7.02
C VAL A 100 14.80 -14.23 -7.75
N GLY A 101 15.48 -13.62 -8.73
CA GLY A 101 14.90 -12.54 -9.51
C GLY A 101 13.67 -12.95 -10.34
N TYR A 102 13.63 -14.19 -10.85
CA TYR A 102 12.42 -14.70 -11.52
C TYR A 102 11.29 -14.96 -10.54
N LEU A 103 11.58 -15.47 -9.34
CA LEU A 103 10.58 -15.68 -8.28
C LEU A 103 10.00 -14.34 -7.80
N GLU A 104 10.81 -13.31 -7.62
CA GLU A 104 10.32 -11.96 -7.27
C GLU A 104 9.37 -11.41 -8.36
N VAL A 105 9.72 -11.57 -9.64
CA VAL A 105 8.83 -11.15 -10.75
C VAL A 105 7.54 -11.96 -10.76
N LEU A 106 7.59 -13.27 -10.52
CA LEU A 106 6.40 -14.12 -10.43
C LEU A 106 5.51 -13.68 -9.24
N THR A 107 6.13 -13.41 -8.07
CA THR A 107 5.41 -12.91 -6.88
C THR A 107 4.71 -11.60 -7.20
N GLY A 108 5.40 -10.64 -7.81
CA GLY A 108 4.80 -9.36 -8.22
C GLY A 108 3.65 -9.55 -9.22
N PHE A 109 3.79 -10.46 -10.17
CA PHE A 109 2.75 -10.78 -11.14
C PHE A 109 1.49 -11.36 -10.46
N LEU A 110 1.65 -12.33 -9.57
CA LEU A 110 0.54 -12.95 -8.85
C LEU A 110 -0.17 -11.94 -7.94
N ILE A 111 0.60 -11.10 -7.23
CA ILE A 111 0.03 -10.03 -6.40
C ILE A 111 -0.75 -9.03 -7.25
N THR A 112 -0.20 -8.58 -8.38
CA THR A 112 -0.86 -7.63 -9.28
C THR A 112 -2.21 -8.18 -9.78
N GLY A 113 -2.32 -9.50 -9.99
CA GLY A 113 -3.55 -10.14 -10.44
C GLY A 113 -4.73 -9.87 -9.52
N TYR A 114 -4.59 -10.15 -8.22
CA TYR A 114 -5.67 -9.90 -7.26
C TYR A 114 -5.76 -8.41 -6.88
N TYR A 115 -4.62 -7.73 -6.76
CA TYR A 115 -4.54 -6.34 -6.35
C TYR A 115 -5.28 -5.39 -7.31
N ALA A 116 -5.16 -5.63 -8.62
CA ALA A 116 -5.87 -4.87 -9.65
C ALA A 116 -7.40 -5.02 -9.54
N VAL A 117 -7.88 -6.22 -9.18
CA VAL A 117 -9.32 -6.47 -8.96
C VAL A 117 -9.81 -5.69 -7.74
N VAL A 118 -9.10 -5.77 -6.61
CA VAL A 118 -9.47 -5.04 -5.39
C VAL A 118 -9.37 -3.52 -5.61
N SER A 119 -8.38 -3.05 -6.38
CA SER A 119 -8.28 -1.64 -6.79
C SER A 119 -9.49 -1.21 -7.61
N GLY A 120 -9.98 -2.06 -8.51
CA GLY A 120 -11.22 -1.86 -9.25
C GLY A 120 -12.44 -1.75 -8.33
N TRP A 121 -12.51 -2.57 -7.26
CA TRP A 121 -13.57 -2.47 -6.26
C TRP A 121 -13.55 -1.12 -5.54
N CYS A 122 -12.37 -0.56 -5.25
CA CYS A 122 -12.27 0.78 -4.66
C CYS A 122 -12.90 1.84 -5.58
N LEU A 123 -12.66 1.78 -6.90
CA LEU A 123 -13.29 2.70 -7.86
C LEU A 123 -14.81 2.52 -7.95
N GLN A 124 -15.31 1.28 -7.91
CA GLN A 124 -16.76 1.04 -7.84
C GLN A 124 -17.35 1.70 -6.61
N TYR A 125 -16.68 1.62 -5.46
CA TYR A 125 -17.18 2.23 -4.22
C TYR A 125 -17.06 3.76 -4.20
N VAL A 126 -16.12 4.36 -4.94
CA VAL A 126 -16.12 5.81 -5.23
C VAL A 126 -17.39 6.16 -6.01
N TYR A 127 -17.70 5.43 -7.08
CA TYR A 127 -18.92 5.62 -7.87
C TYR A 127 -20.18 5.46 -7.01
N ALA A 128 -20.30 4.38 -6.25
CA ALA A 128 -21.43 4.10 -5.38
C ALA A 128 -21.61 5.18 -4.28
N SER A 129 -20.51 5.72 -3.74
CA SER A 129 -20.57 6.83 -2.77
C SER A 129 -21.10 8.11 -3.40
N ILE A 130 -20.70 8.42 -4.64
CA ILE A 130 -21.22 9.59 -5.39
C ILE A 130 -22.71 9.44 -5.67
N MET A 131 -23.13 8.25 -6.13
CA MET A 131 -24.53 7.96 -6.45
C MET A 131 -25.43 7.79 -5.22
N GLY A 132 -24.82 7.66 -4.03
CA GLY A 132 -25.55 7.44 -2.80
C GLY A 132 -26.08 6.02 -2.63
N GLU A 133 -25.46 5.04 -3.28
CA GLU A 133 -25.88 3.63 -3.24
C GLU A 133 -25.47 2.90 -1.96
N LEU A 134 -24.58 3.48 -1.14
CA LEU A 134 -24.04 2.86 0.08
C LEU A 134 -24.80 3.25 1.35
N HIS A 135 -26.05 3.67 1.23
CA HIS A 135 -26.88 4.09 2.35
C HIS A 135 -28.01 3.10 2.59
N GLY A 136 -28.20 2.73 3.84
CA GLY A 136 -29.27 1.85 4.24
C GLY A 136 -28.92 1.04 5.49
N ASP A 137 -29.67 -0.04 5.67
CA ASP A 137 -29.43 -1.06 6.69
C ASP A 137 -28.06 -1.74 6.46
N PRO A 138 -27.33 -2.13 7.50
CA PRO A 138 -26.09 -2.92 7.39
C PRO A 138 -26.18 -4.16 6.49
N THR A 139 -27.33 -4.79 6.40
CA THR A 139 -27.61 -5.92 5.49
C THR A 139 -27.53 -5.50 4.03
N PHE A 140 -28.00 -4.30 3.68
CA PHE A 140 -27.99 -3.78 2.31
C PHE A 140 -26.56 -3.62 1.77
N VAL A 141 -25.64 -3.08 2.57
CA VAL A 141 -24.24 -2.91 2.15
C VAL A 141 -23.56 -4.27 1.93
N ALA A 142 -23.90 -5.27 2.76
CA ALA A 142 -23.37 -6.62 2.60
C ALA A 142 -23.90 -7.30 1.32
N GLU A 143 -25.20 -7.12 1.03
CA GLU A 143 -25.80 -7.61 -0.21
C GLU A 143 -25.23 -6.90 -1.44
N TYR A 144 -25.08 -5.58 -1.39
CA TYR A 144 -24.43 -4.80 -2.44
C TYR A 144 -23.04 -5.33 -2.79
N PHE A 145 -22.20 -5.58 -1.75
CA PHE A 145 -20.88 -6.15 -1.97
C PHE A 145 -20.95 -7.55 -2.58
N LYS A 146 -21.86 -8.40 -2.09
CA LYS A 146 -22.03 -9.75 -2.59
C LYS A 146 -22.49 -9.77 -4.05
N GLU A 147 -23.48 -8.96 -4.41
CA GLU A 147 -23.97 -8.82 -5.78
C GLU A 147 -22.88 -8.27 -6.70
N PHE A 148 -22.20 -7.20 -6.30
CA PHE A 148 -21.14 -6.60 -7.07
C PHE A 148 -19.96 -7.56 -7.28
N SER A 149 -19.49 -8.24 -6.21
CA SER A 149 -18.32 -9.12 -6.29
C SER A 149 -18.61 -10.42 -7.07
N ALA A 150 -19.87 -10.85 -7.13
CA ALA A 150 -20.32 -12.02 -7.90
C ALA A 150 -20.69 -11.67 -9.35
N ASP A 151 -20.81 -10.39 -9.69
CA ASP A 151 -21.13 -9.96 -11.06
C ASP A 151 -19.93 -10.26 -11.98
N PRO A 152 -20.13 -10.95 -13.12
CA PRO A 152 -19.03 -11.32 -14.01
C PRO A 152 -18.46 -10.14 -14.81
N ILE A 153 -19.17 -9.02 -14.91
CA ILE A 153 -18.80 -7.89 -15.78
C ILE A 153 -18.25 -6.70 -14.98
N ARG A 154 -18.96 -6.27 -13.93
CA ARG A 154 -18.63 -5.03 -13.19
C ARG A 154 -17.21 -5.03 -12.60
N PRO A 155 -16.74 -6.07 -11.87
CA PRO A 155 -15.38 -6.11 -11.34
C PRO A 155 -14.33 -6.09 -12.46
N VAL A 156 -14.59 -6.80 -13.57
CA VAL A 156 -13.69 -6.83 -14.73
C VAL A 156 -13.59 -5.46 -15.39
N MET A 157 -14.71 -4.78 -15.59
CA MET A 157 -14.76 -3.43 -16.17
C MET A 157 -13.91 -2.45 -15.33
N TRP A 158 -14.08 -2.43 -14.01
CA TRP A 158 -13.30 -1.54 -13.15
C TRP A 158 -11.82 -1.93 -13.07
N THR A 159 -11.51 -3.22 -13.15
CA THR A 159 -10.12 -3.71 -13.26
C THR A 159 -9.47 -3.19 -14.55
N VAL A 160 -10.18 -3.22 -15.68
CA VAL A 160 -9.69 -2.64 -16.94
C VAL A 160 -9.46 -1.15 -16.81
N VAL A 161 -10.34 -0.41 -16.14
CA VAL A 161 -10.15 1.03 -15.88
C VAL A 161 -8.86 1.28 -15.08
N ILE A 162 -8.59 0.49 -14.03
CA ILE A 162 -7.32 0.57 -13.28
C ILE A 162 -6.12 0.35 -14.19
N PHE A 163 -6.14 -0.72 -15.02
CA PHE A 163 -5.03 -0.98 -15.94
C PHE A 163 -4.84 0.15 -16.95
N LEU A 164 -5.91 0.76 -17.44
CA LEU A 164 -5.81 1.92 -18.35
C LEU A 164 -5.18 3.12 -17.64
N ILE A 165 -5.58 3.43 -16.39
CA ILE A 165 -4.97 4.51 -15.60
C ILE A 165 -3.48 4.24 -15.40
N CYS A 166 -3.10 3.04 -14.95
CA CYS A 166 -1.70 2.64 -14.78
C CYS A 166 -0.93 2.73 -16.10
N HIS A 167 -1.52 2.26 -17.21
CA HIS A 167 -0.91 2.33 -18.53
C HIS A 167 -0.59 3.78 -18.92
N PHE A 168 -1.54 4.70 -18.76
CA PHE A 168 -1.32 6.12 -19.06
C PHE A 168 -0.21 6.73 -18.20
N VAL A 169 -0.07 6.33 -16.93
CA VAL A 169 1.03 6.80 -16.10
C VAL A 169 2.37 6.24 -16.58
N ILE A 170 2.43 4.93 -16.87
CA ILE A 170 3.67 4.22 -17.19
C ILE A 170 4.23 4.63 -18.56
N ILE A 171 3.40 4.90 -19.56
CA ILE A 171 3.87 5.32 -20.90
C ILE A 171 4.65 6.63 -20.88
N HIS A 172 4.43 7.49 -19.88
CA HIS A 172 5.17 8.74 -19.69
C HIS A 172 6.53 8.53 -18.99
N GLY A 173 6.89 7.27 -18.70
CA GLY A 173 8.14 6.88 -18.07
C GLY A 173 8.24 7.24 -16.60
N VAL A 174 9.45 7.07 -16.03
CA VAL A 174 9.67 7.25 -14.59
C VAL A 174 9.51 8.70 -14.16
N ARG A 175 10.16 9.64 -14.85
CA ARG A 175 10.16 11.05 -14.46
C ARG A 175 8.85 11.77 -14.79
N GLY A 176 8.32 11.57 -16.00
CA GLY A 176 7.10 12.24 -16.50
C GLY A 176 5.81 11.60 -16.01
N GLY A 177 5.83 10.29 -15.72
CA GLY A 177 4.70 9.49 -15.29
C GLY A 177 4.74 9.21 -13.79
N ILE A 178 5.50 8.21 -13.38
CA ILE A 178 5.48 7.67 -12.00
C ILE A 178 5.84 8.76 -10.97
N GLU A 179 6.96 9.47 -11.16
CA GLU A 179 7.39 10.53 -10.23
C GLU A 179 6.36 11.66 -10.13
N LYS A 180 5.82 12.10 -11.28
CA LYS A 180 4.83 13.19 -11.31
C LYS A 180 3.51 12.76 -10.66
N ALA A 181 3.03 11.55 -10.92
CA ALA A 181 1.84 10.99 -10.31
C ALA A 181 2.02 10.89 -8.79
N SER A 182 3.11 10.28 -8.31
CA SER A 182 3.38 10.12 -6.87
C SER A 182 3.53 11.45 -6.13
N LYS A 183 4.11 12.48 -6.77
CA LYS A 183 4.20 13.84 -6.19
C LYS A 183 2.84 14.49 -5.93
N ILE A 184 1.80 14.09 -6.66
CA ILE A 184 0.44 14.59 -6.47
C ILE A 184 -0.33 13.64 -5.54
N MET A 185 -0.30 12.34 -5.83
CA MET A 185 -1.13 11.36 -5.15
C MET A 185 -0.75 11.19 -3.68
N MET A 186 0.55 11.14 -3.34
CA MET A 186 1.00 10.93 -1.97
C MET A 186 0.60 12.07 -1.02
N PRO A 187 0.82 13.37 -1.32
CA PRO A 187 0.33 14.45 -0.47
C PRO A 187 -1.20 14.48 -0.35
N VAL A 188 -1.93 14.22 -1.45
CA VAL A 188 -3.40 14.16 -1.41
C VAL A 188 -3.87 13.02 -0.51
N LEU A 189 -3.26 11.83 -0.62
CA LEU A 189 -3.52 10.69 0.25
C LEU A 189 -3.31 11.06 1.73
N PHE A 190 -2.20 11.69 2.07
CA PHE A 190 -1.92 12.13 3.46
C PHE A 190 -2.96 13.12 3.98
N ILE A 191 -3.36 14.11 3.17
CA ILE A 191 -4.36 15.11 3.54
C ILE A 191 -5.72 14.42 3.78
N LEU A 192 -6.16 13.55 2.87
CA LEU A 192 -7.40 12.79 3.01
C LEU A 192 -7.38 11.92 4.27
N LEU A 193 -6.27 11.22 4.49
CA LEU A 193 -6.08 10.37 5.66
C LEU A 193 -6.21 11.18 6.96
N LEU A 194 -5.55 12.34 7.04
CA LEU A 194 -5.65 13.22 8.22
C LEU A 194 -7.08 13.75 8.45
N ILE A 195 -7.78 14.12 7.38
CA ILE A 195 -9.19 14.60 7.49
C ILE A 195 -10.06 13.49 8.10
N ILE A 196 -9.93 12.26 7.60
CA ILE A 196 -10.76 11.13 8.07
C ILE A 196 -10.33 10.70 9.48
N VAL A 197 -9.04 10.73 9.82
CA VAL A 197 -8.54 10.47 11.19
C VAL A 197 -9.15 11.46 12.18
N VAL A 198 -9.15 12.76 11.86
CA VAL A 198 -9.76 13.77 12.72
C VAL A 198 -11.25 13.50 12.87
N ALA A 199 -11.96 13.22 11.78
CA ALA A 199 -13.39 12.91 11.84
C ALA A 199 -13.67 11.67 12.72
N ALA A 200 -12.87 10.59 12.59
CA ALA A 200 -13.01 9.37 13.37
C ALA A 200 -12.69 9.56 14.87
N CYS A 201 -11.66 10.35 15.18
CA CYS A 201 -11.28 10.62 16.58
C CYS A 201 -12.25 11.55 17.32
N LEU A 202 -13.08 12.32 16.60
CA LEU A 202 -14.13 13.17 17.18
C LEU A 202 -15.42 12.40 17.51
N LEU A 203 -15.54 11.13 17.12
CA LEU A 203 -16.71 10.31 17.38
C LEU A 203 -16.85 9.95 18.88
N PRO A 204 -18.09 9.74 19.39
CA PRO A 204 -18.32 9.23 20.73
C PRO A 204 -17.58 7.89 20.94
N ASN A 205 -16.99 7.66 22.12
CA ASN A 205 -16.24 6.45 22.46
C ASN A 205 -14.98 6.18 21.60
N ALA A 206 -14.55 7.08 20.71
CA ALA A 206 -13.36 6.94 19.90
C ALA A 206 -12.08 6.65 20.73
N GLY A 207 -12.04 7.15 21.97
CA GLY A 207 -10.92 6.93 22.91
C GLY A 207 -10.58 5.46 23.13
N LYS A 208 -11.55 4.55 23.10
CA LYS A 208 -11.32 3.09 23.22
C LYS A 208 -10.50 2.55 22.05
N GLY A 209 -10.78 3.03 20.82
CA GLY A 209 -10.03 2.65 19.63
C GLY A 209 -8.61 3.19 19.66
N VAL A 210 -8.41 4.41 20.16
CA VAL A 210 -7.07 4.99 20.36
C VAL A 210 -6.30 4.21 21.44
N GLU A 211 -6.95 3.86 22.55
CA GLU A 211 -6.33 3.05 23.61
C GLU A 211 -5.91 1.67 23.09
N PHE A 212 -6.76 1.00 22.30
CA PHE A 212 -6.47 -0.28 21.67
C PHE A 212 -5.22 -0.23 20.77
N LEU A 213 -5.05 0.87 20.02
CA LEU A 213 -3.93 1.06 19.11
C LEU A 213 -2.62 1.44 19.82
N LEU A 214 -2.69 2.08 21.01
CA LEU A 214 -1.52 2.66 21.67
C LEU A 214 -1.14 1.98 22.98
N LYS A 215 -2.04 1.20 23.61
CA LYS A 215 -1.77 0.51 24.86
C LYS A 215 -1.50 -0.97 24.62
N PRO A 216 -0.23 -1.41 24.76
CA PRO A 216 0.14 -2.78 24.43
C PRO A 216 -0.35 -3.76 25.52
N ASP A 217 -0.94 -4.86 25.08
CA ASP A 217 -1.28 -6.02 25.89
C ASP A 217 -0.42 -7.22 25.46
N PHE A 218 0.70 -7.43 26.14
CA PHE A 218 1.63 -8.50 25.80
C PHE A 218 1.11 -9.90 26.15
N SER A 219 0.00 -10.02 26.88
CA SER A 219 -0.59 -11.33 27.18
C SER A 219 -1.12 -12.05 25.93
N LYS A 220 -1.36 -11.30 24.86
CA LYS A 220 -1.86 -11.79 23.58
C LYS A 220 -0.77 -12.10 22.55
N VAL A 221 0.51 -11.87 22.88
CA VAL A 221 1.62 -12.10 21.97
C VAL A 221 2.01 -13.57 21.98
N ASP A 222 1.82 -14.25 20.86
CA ASP A 222 2.21 -15.63 20.61
C ASP A 222 3.08 -15.73 19.34
N ASN A 223 3.39 -16.96 18.93
CA ASN A 223 4.16 -17.21 17.71
C ASN A 223 3.42 -16.75 16.45
N GLY A 224 2.08 -16.74 16.47
CA GLY A 224 1.25 -16.24 15.37
C GLY A 224 1.45 -14.76 15.12
N VAL A 225 1.48 -13.97 16.22
CA VAL A 225 1.74 -12.51 16.17
C VAL A 225 3.09 -12.20 15.50
N PHE A 226 4.15 -12.96 15.83
CA PHE A 226 5.47 -12.79 15.20
C PHE A 226 5.43 -13.09 13.70
N LEU A 227 4.81 -14.19 13.30
CA LEU A 227 4.68 -14.56 11.89
C LEU A 227 3.80 -13.57 11.12
N GLY A 228 2.70 -13.14 11.74
CA GLY A 228 1.81 -12.10 11.19
C GLY A 228 2.54 -10.77 10.99
N ALA A 229 3.27 -10.29 12.00
CA ALA A 229 4.04 -9.06 11.96
C ALA A 229 5.19 -9.12 10.95
N LEU A 230 5.90 -10.25 10.86
CA LEU A 230 6.94 -10.48 9.87
C LEU A 230 6.35 -10.44 8.46
N GLY A 231 5.28 -11.20 8.19
CA GLY A 231 4.59 -11.21 6.91
C GLY A 231 4.06 -9.83 6.52
N GLN A 232 3.50 -9.08 7.50
CA GLN A 232 3.05 -7.71 7.28
C GLN A 232 4.21 -6.77 6.94
N SER A 233 5.37 -6.89 7.60
CA SER A 233 6.52 -6.03 7.33
C SER A 233 7.08 -6.20 5.92
N PHE A 234 7.14 -7.42 5.41
CA PHE A 234 7.58 -7.71 4.04
C PHE A 234 6.55 -7.23 3.01
N TYR A 235 5.27 -7.47 3.29
CA TYR A 235 4.19 -7.06 2.41
C TYR A 235 4.08 -5.53 2.29
N SER A 236 4.09 -4.82 3.44
CA SER A 236 3.98 -3.36 3.50
C SER A 236 5.14 -2.67 2.79
N LEU A 237 6.37 -3.12 3.05
CA LEU A 237 7.57 -2.55 2.43
C LEU A 237 7.81 -3.05 0.99
N SER A 238 6.91 -3.85 0.42
CA SER A 238 7.03 -4.42 -0.94
C SER A 238 8.32 -5.19 -1.20
N ILE A 239 8.84 -5.88 -0.17
CA ILE A 239 10.07 -6.67 -0.23
C ILE A 239 9.77 -8.05 -0.84
N GLY A 240 10.68 -8.56 -1.68
CA GLY A 240 10.55 -9.87 -2.32
C GLY A 240 9.60 -9.92 -3.52
N MET A 241 9.15 -8.75 -4.02
CA MET A 241 8.24 -8.64 -5.18
C MET A 241 8.93 -8.04 -6.41
N GLY A 242 10.22 -7.70 -6.32
CA GLY A 242 10.97 -7.07 -7.39
C GLY A 242 10.63 -5.59 -7.65
N CYS A 243 9.66 -5.04 -6.93
CA CYS A 243 9.24 -3.65 -7.04
C CYS A 243 10.37 -2.72 -6.57
N ILE A 244 10.81 -2.87 -5.34
CA ILE A 244 11.87 -2.08 -4.71
C ILE A 244 13.19 -2.18 -5.49
N CYS A 245 13.58 -3.37 -5.91
CA CYS A 245 14.74 -3.60 -6.77
C CYS A 245 14.61 -2.85 -8.11
N THR A 246 13.43 -2.87 -8.73
CA THR A 246 13.17 -2.16 -9.98
C THR A 246 13.25 -0.65 -9.79
N TYR A 247 12.65 -0.06 -8.74
CA TYR A 247 12.78 1.36 -8.43
C TYR A 247 14.24 1.77 -8.19
N ALA A 248 14.99 0.94 -7.46
CA ALA A 248 16.41 1.20 -7.18
C ALA A 248 17.28 1.20 -8.44
N SER A 249 16.87 0.54 -9.52
CA SER A 249 17.57 0.59 -10.80
C SER A 249 17.61 1.99 -11.44
N TYR A 250 16.77 2.92 -10.97
CA TYR A 250 16.73 4.32 -11.37
C TYR A 250 17.39 5.27 -10.36
N PHE A 251 17.98 4.73 -9.27
CA PHE A 251 18.66 5.55 -8.27
C PHE A 251 20.03 6.03 -8.76
N SER A 252 20.35 7.28 -8.47
CA SER A 252 21.68 7.81 -8.74
C SER A 252 22.73 7.16 -7.84
N ARG A 253 24.00 7.17 -8.27
CA ARG A 253 25.13 6.66 -7.45
C ARG A 253 25.30 7.42 -6.15
N GLN A 254 24.85 8.68 -6.08
CA GLN A 254 24.94 9.55 -4.91
C GLN A 254 23.80 9.31 -3.90
N THR A 255 22.78 8.52 -4.24
CA THR A 255 21.66 8.22 -3.35
C THR A 255 22.15 7.43 -2.14
N ASN A 256 21.92 7.95 -0.93
CA ASN A 256 22.21 7.25 0.32
C ASN A 256 21.10 6.20 0.56
N LEU A 257 21.44 4.94 0.35
CA LEU A 257 20.46 3.84 0.40
C LEU A 257 19.87 3.65 1.80
N PHE A 258 20.71 3.72 2.84
CA PHE A 258 20.26 3.58 4.23
C PHE A 258 19.25 4.69 4.60
N LYS A 259 19.61 5.95 4.31
CA LYS A 259 18.71 7.07 4.58
C LYS A 259 17.41 6.97 3.80
N THR A 260 17.47 6.51 2.55
CA THR A 260 16.28 6.31 1.71
C THR A 260 15.40 5.20 2.26
N ALA A 261 15.97 4.04 2.63
CA ALA A 261 15.23 2.94 3.23
C ALA A 261 14.53 3.36 4.52
N LEU A 262 15.25 4.07 5.41
CA LEU A 262 14.69 4.57 6.66
C LEU A 262 13.54 5.56 6.41
N GLN A 263 13.69 6.49 5.46
CA GLN A 263 12.65 7.46 5.12
C GLN A 263 11.39 6.77 4.58
N ILE A 264 11.54 5.78 3.71
CA ILE A 264 10.42 5.01 3.17
C ILE A 264 9.72 4.24 4.28
N SER A 265 10.48 3.53 5.14
CA SER A 265 9.90 2.75 6.25
C SER A 265 9.17 3.64 7.26
N VAL A 266 9.68 4.84 7.53
CA VAL A 266 9.00 5.82 8.42
C VAL A 266 7.69 6.31 7.79
N ILE A 267 7.70 6.66 6.49
CA ILE A 267 6.49 7.10 5.78
C ILE A 267 5.44 5.97 5.77
N ASP A 268 5.85 4.75 5.42
CA ASP A 268 5.02 3.55 5.41
C ASP A 268 4.37 3.30 6.78
N PHE A 269 5.18 3.31 7.83
CA PHE A 269 4.70 3.13 9.20
C PHE A 269 3.75 4.25 9.64
N MET A 270 4.04 5.51 9.32
CA MET A 270 3.15 6.63 9.64
C MET A 270 1.77 6.47 8.99
N VAL A 271 1.72 6.06 7.72
CA VAL A 271 0.45 5.79 7.04
C VAL A 271 -0.30 4.63 7.70
N ALA A 272 0.39 3.55 8.05
CA ALA A 272 -0.21 2.40 8.73
C ALA A 272 -0.83 2.78 10.09
N ILE A 273 -0.13 3.57 10.91
CA ILE A 273 -0.66 4.07 12.19
C ILE A 273 -1.84 5.01 12.01
N LEU A 274 -1.74 5.95 11.05
CA LEU A 274 -2.86 6.85 10.74
C LEU A 274 -4.08 6.08 10.23
N ALA A 275 -3.89 5.03 9.44
CA ALA A 275 -4.97 4.15 9.01
C ALA A 275 -5.61 3.40 10.21
N GLY A 276 -4.80 2.95 11.17
CA GLY A 276 -5.30 2.41 12.43
C GLY A 276 -6.11 3.45 13.22
N LEU A 277 -5.61 4.68 13.34
CA LEU A 277 -6.33 5.80 13.98
C LEU A 277 -7.60 6.23 13.23
N MET A 278 -7.72 5.93 11.96
CA MET A 278 -8.94 6.14 11.19
C MET A 278 -9.98 5.04 11.47
N ILE A 279 -9.54 3.78 11.49
CA ILE A 279 -10.43 2.62 11.52
C ILE A 279 -10.87 2.26 12.94
N PHE A 280 -9.95 2.15 13.91
CA PHE A 280 -10.29 1.69 15.26
C PHE A 280 -11.21 2.64 16.01
N PRO A 281 -10.95 3.97 16.07
CA PRO A 281 -11.89 4.90 16.70
C PRO A 281 -13.28 4.85 16.08
N ALA A 282 -13.38 4.76 14.76
CA ALA A 282 -14.65 4.68 14.07
C ALA A 282 -15.38 3.35 14.36
N ALA A 283 -14.71 2.20 14.29
CA ALA A 283 -15.30 0.90 14.61
C ALA A 283 -15.76 0.79 16.06
N PHE A 284 -14.92 1.20 17.02
CA PHE A 284 -15.28 1.17 18.44
C PHE A 284 -16.37 2.18 18.82
N SER A 285 -16.56 3.26 18.06
CA SER A 285 -17.64 4.23 18.30
C SER A 285 -19.02 3.62 18.11
N VAL A 286 -19.16 2.67 17.21
CA VAL A 286 -20.42 1.96 16.89
C VAL A 286 -20.41 0.50 17.39
N GLY A 287 -19.43 0.11 18.19
CA GLY A 287 -19.36 -1.21 18.80
C GLY A 287 -19.06 -2.37 17.85
N VAL A 288 -18.49 -2.07 16.68
CA VAL A 288 -18.10 -3.08 15.68
C VAL A 288 -16.68 -3.55 15.92
N SER A 289 -16.45 -4.88 15.83
CA SER A 289 -15.11 -5.46 15.94
C SER A 289 -14.31 -5.23 14.66
N PRO A 290 -13.04 -4.78 14.75
CA PRO A 290 -12.21 -4.45 13.59
C PRO A 290 -11.51 -5.65 12.94
N ASP A 291 -11.88 -6.89 13.29
CA ASP A 291 -11.24 -8.13 12.85
C ASP A 291 -11.91 -8.80 11.62
N SER A 292 -12.74 -8.07 10.90
CA SER A 292 -13.66 -8.61 9.87
C SER A 292 -13.02 -8.92 8.49
N GLY A 293 -11.71 -8.93 8.33
CA GLY A 293 -11.03 -9.29 7.06
C GLY A 293 -11.31 -8.34 5.89
N PRO A 294 -11.40 -8.85 4.65
CA PRO A 294 -11.72 -8.03 3.46
C PRO A 294 -13.05 -7.29 3.54
N SER A 295 -14.01 -7.85 4.26
CA SER A 295 -15.31 -7.22 4.51
C SER A 295 -15.19 -5.94 5.33
N LEU A 296 -14.09 -5.74 6.07
CA LEU A 296 -13.86 -4.54 6.87
C LEU A 296 -14.02 -3.27 6.05
N ILE A 297 -13.36 -3.17 4.89
CA ILE A 297 -13.37 -1.94 4.08
C ILE A 297 -14.58 -1.80 3.16
N PHE A 298 -15.19 -2.90 2.74
CA PHE A 298 -16.30 -2.86 1.77
C PHE A 298 -17.69 -3.07 2.39
N ILE A 299 -17.76 -3.62 3.59
CA ILE A 299 -19.02 -3.87 4.30
C ILE A 299 -19.04 -3.10 5.61
N THR A 300 -18.05 -3.31 6.48
CA THR A 300 -18.08 -2.78 7.84
C THR A 300 -17.91 -1.26 7.86
N LEU A 301 -16.90 -0.71 7.19
CA LEU A 301 -16.63 0.73 7.24
C LEU A 301 -17.74 1.61 6.62
N PRO A 302 -18.38 1.27 5.49
CA PRO A 302 -19.54 2.01 5.05
C PRO A 302 -20.65 2.10 6.10
N ASN A 303 -20.94 0.97 6.77
CA ASN A 303 -21.93 0.92 7.84
C ASN A 303 -21.50 1.74 9.07
N VAL A 304 -20.22 1.64 9.45
CA VAL A 304 -19.64 2.47 10.52
C VAL A 304 -19.79 3.95 10.21
N PHE A 305 -19.49 4.39 8.99
CA PHE A 305 -19.65 5.79 8.60
C PHE A 305 -21.11 6.23 8.57
N ASN A 306 -22.03 5.39 8.10
CA ASN A 306 -23.46 5.67 8.11
C ASN A 306 -23.99 5.84 9.53
N GLU A 307 -23.61 4.95 10.45
CA GLU A 307 -24.05 4.96 11.84
C GLU A 307 -23.38 6.08 12.64
N ALA A 308 -22.06 6.23 12.52
CA ALA A 308 -21.30 7.26 13.23
C ALA A 308 -21.72 8.68 12.88
N PHE A 309 -22.14 8.91 11.64
CA PHE A 309 -22.61 10.21 11.15
C PHE A 309 -24.11 10.26 10.89
N ALA A 310 -24.91 9.39 11.51
CA ALA A 310 -26.35 9.33 11.32
C ALA A 310 -27.07 10.66 11.59
N ALA A 311 -26.57 11.49 12.54
CA ALA A 311 -27.09 12.82 12.83
C ALA A 311 -26.91 13.82 11.67
N VAL A 312 -25.91 13.60 10.79
CA VAL A 312 -25.61 14.45 9.62
C VAL A 312 -25.30 13.54 8.42
N PRO A 313 -26.31 12.96 7.75
CA PRO A 313 -26.10 11.96 6.69
C PRO A 313 -25.26 12.45 5.52
N VAL A 314 -25.28 13.74 5.20
CA VAL A 314 -24.43 14.35 4.16
C VAL A 314 -22.96 14.24 4.53
N LEU A 315 -22.61 14.38 5.82
CA LEU A 315 -21.23 14.21 6.29
C LEU A 315 -20.78 12.75 6.20
N GLY A 316 -21.64 11.80 6.56
CA GLY A 316 -21.35 10.36 6.41
C GLY A 316 -21.05 9.99 4.96
N ARG A 317 -21.84 10.49 4.00
CA ARG A 317 -21.58 10.31 2.56
C ARG A 317 -20.25 10.91 2.13
N ALA A 318 -19.96 12.14 2.57
CA ALA A 318 -18.72 12.83 2.23
C ALA A 318 -17.51 12.07 2.77
N ILE A 319 -17.54 11.60 4.02
CA ILE A 319 -16.46 10.80 4.62
C ILE A 319 -16.29 9.46 3.89
N SER A 320 -17.38 8.77 3.57
CA SER A 320 -17.33 7.54 2.76
C SER A 320 -16.69 7.77 1.40
N LEU A 321 -17.09 8.82 0.69
CA LEU A 321 -16.47 9.20 -0.59
C LEU A 321 -14.97 9.49 -0.45
N LEU A 322 -14.58 10.31 0.53
CA LEU A 322 -13.18 10.66 0.78
C LEU A 322 -12.36 9.40 1.12
N PHE A 323 -12.94 8.47 1.87
CA PHE A 323 -12.30 7.20 2.22
C PHE A 323 -12.03 6.33 0.97
N TYR A 324 -13.02 6.16 0.07
CA TYR A 324 -12.80 5.35 -1.14
C TYR A 324 -11.91 6.03 -2.17
N VAL A 325 -11.91 7.37 -2.23
CA VAL A 325 -10.92 8.12 -3.00
C VAL A 325 -9.51 7.88 -2.43
N LEU A 326 -9.34 7.94 -1.10
CA LEU A 326 -8.08 7.62 -0.44
C LEU A 326 -7.61 6.19 -0.75
N LEU A 327 -8.51 5.19 -0.64
CA LEU A 327 -8.19 3.80 -0.99
C LEU A 327 -7.77 3.65 -2.45
N SER A 328 -8.47 4.33 -3.37
CA SER A 328 -8.14 4.30 -4.79
C SER A 328 -6.78 4.92 -5.08
N LEU A 329 -6.43 6.02 -4.40
CA LEU A 329 -5.10 6.63 -4.48
C LEU A 329 -4.02 5.69 -3.91
N ALA A 330 -4.28 5.07 -2.75
CA ALA A 330 -3.38 4.10 -2.15
C ALA A 330 -3.18 2.85 -3.02
N ALA A 331 -4.21 2.46 -3.78
CA ALA A 331 -4.13 1.33 -4.70
C ALA A 331 -3.34 1.65 -5.98
N LEU A 332 -3.29 2.91 -6.39
CA LEU A 332 -2.63 3.37 -7.62
C LEU A 332 -1.18 3.83 -7.39
N THR A 333 -0.77 4.07 -6.14
CA THR A 333 0.60 4.46 -5.80
C THR A 333 1.53 3.26 -5.73
#